data_7e9d3a6b706014b22a19d89349004938
#
_entry.id   7e9d3a6b706014b22a19d89349004938
#
_cell.length_a   1.000
_cell.length_b   1.000
_cell.length_c   1.000
_cell.angle_alpha   90.00
_cell.angle_beta   90.00
_cell.angle_gamma   90.00
#
_symmetry.space_group_name_H-M   'P 1'
#
loop_
_entity.id
_entity.type
_entity.pdbx_description
1 polymer ?
#
loop_
_entity_poly.entity_id
_entity_poly.type
_entity_poly.pdbx_seq_one_letter_code
_entity_poly.pdbx_strand_id
1 'polypeptide(L)' 'MAFPEKLKALRLENGLTQDELGEKLYLSRASISSYEIGRNEPTIETIIAISDLFKISIDELLK' A
#
# COMPACT_ATOMS: atom_id res chain seq x y z
N MET A 1 -8.98 6.00 9.35
CA MET A 1 -9.04 5.78 7.91
C MET A 1 -8.64 4.36 7.61
N ALA A 2 -9.29 3.71 6.66
CA ALA A 2 -9.08 2.28 6.41
C ALA A 2 -7.86 1.95 5.55
N PHE A 3 -7.15 2.96 5.03
CA PHE A 3 -6.03 2.72 4.11
C PHE A 3 -4.93 1.83 4.70
N PRO A 4 -4.46 2.08 5.94
CA PRO A 4 -3.37 1.24 6.47
C PRO A 4 -3.74 -0.24 6.52
N GLU A 5 -4.91 -0.55 7.02
CA GLU A 5 -5.40 -1.92 7.12
C GLU A 5 -5.63 -2.53 5.75
N LYS A 6 -6.17 -1.74 4.83
CA LYS A 6 -6.45 -2.20 3.47
C LYS A 6 -5.15 -2.54 2.74
N LEU A 7 -4.14 -1.69 2.87
CA LEU A 7 -2.85 -1.93 2.23
C LEU A 7 -2.23 -3.23 2.74
N LYS A 8 -2.23 -3.42 4.05
CA LYS A 8 -1.68 -4.65 4.64
C LYS A 8 -2.46 -5.87 4.15
N ALA A 9 -3.79 -5.79 4.12
CA ALA A 9 -4.62 -6.91 3.66
C ALA A 9 -4.32 -7.26 2.22
N LEU A 10 -4.22 -6.25 1.34
CA LEU A 10 -3.91 -6.48 -0.07
C LEU A 10 -2.54 -7.13 -0.24
N ARG A 11 -1.56 -6.65 0.52
CA ARG A 11 -0.21 -7.21 0.48
C ARG A 11 -0.23 -8.70 0.85
N LEU A 12 -0.89 -9.02 1.96
CA LEU A 12 -0.93 -10.41 2.46
C LEU A 12 -1.74 -11.30 1.51
N GLU A 13 -2.84 -10.79 0.95
CA GLU A 13 -3.64 -11.54 -0.01
C GLU A 13 -2.84 -11.91 -1.26
N ASN A 14 -1.86 -11.09 -1.61
CA ASN A 14 -1.01 -11.31 -2.77
C ASN A 14 0.30 -12.01 -2.41
N GLY A 15 0.45 -12.46 -1.18
CA GLY A 15 1.62 -13.22 -0.75
C GLY A 15 2.91 -12.42 -0.74
N LEU A 16 2.84 -11.12 -0.51
CA LEU A 16 4.00 -10.24 -0.57
C LEU A 16 4.50 -9.90 0.83
N THR A 17 5.83 -9.83 0.99
CA THR A 17 6.44 -9.23 2.17
C THR A 17 6.44 -7.71 2.00
N GLN A 18 6.71 -6.99 3.09
CA GLN A 18 6.85 -5.53 3.02
C GLN A 18 7.97 -5.13 2.07
N ASP A 19 9.09 -5.86 2.09
CA ASP A 19 10.20 -5.62 1.17
C ASP A 19 9.76 -5.79 -0.28
N GLU A 20 9.04 -6.87 -0.57
CA GLU A 20 8.59 -7.15 -1.93
C GLU A 20 7.62 -6.09 -2.42
N LEU A 21 6.71 -5.66 -1.57
CA LEU A 21 5.77 -4.59 -1.95
C LEU A 21 6.53 -3.29 -2.21
N GLY A 22 7.51 -2.98 -1.35
CA GLY A 22 8.35 -1.81 -1.55
C GLY A 22 9.05 -1.83 -2.89
N GLU A 23 9.63 -2.98 -3.27
CA GLU A 23 10.29 -3.12 -4.56
C GLU A 23 9.35 -2.83 -5.72
N LYS A 24 8.11 -3.33 -5.63
CA LYS A 24 7.13 -3.13 -6.71
C LYS A 24 6.71 -1.67 -6.84
N LEU A 25 6.77 -0.93 -5.75
CA LEU A 25 6.34 0.47 -5.72
C LEU A 25 7.52 1.46 -5.73
N TYR A 26 8.74 0.94 -5.82
CA TYR A 26 9.97 1.76 -5.75
C TYR A 26 10.07 2.53 -4.43
N LEU A 27 9.65 1.87 -3.34
CA LEU A 27 9.67 2.44 -1.99
C LEU A 27 10.49 1.54 -1.07
N SER A 28 10.98 2.11 0.03
CA SER A 28 11.68 1.33 1.02
C SER A 28 10.69 0.51 1.86
N ARG A 29 11.20 -0.56 2.48
CA ARG A 29 10.40 -1.33 3.42
C ARG A 29 9.88 -0.46 4.56
N ALA A 30 10.70 0.48 5.03
CA ALA A 30 10.30 1.39 6.10
C ALA A 30 9.08 2.23 5.70
N SER A 31 9.01 2.67 4.44
CA SER A 31 7.85 3.40 3.94
C SER A 31 6.60 2.55 3.97
N ILE A 32 6.70 1.30 3.51
CA ILE A 32 5.56 0.38 3.53
C ILE A 32 5.08 0.15 4.96
N SER A 33 6.02 -0.10 5.87
CA SER A 33 5.69 -0.31 7.27
C SER A 33 4.97 0.91 7.86
N SER A 34 5.48 2.11 7.57
CA SER A 34 4.87 3.36 8.06
C SER A 34 3.44 3.54 7.54
N TYR A 35 3.20 3.18 6.28
CA TYR A 35 1.84 3.26 5.72
C TYR A 35 0.91 2.26 6.39
N GLU A 36 1.40 1.06 6.67
CA GLU A 36 0.55 0.00 7.24
C GLU A 36 0.18 0.24 8.68
N ILE A 37 0.98 1.01 9.41
CA ILE A 37 0.67 1.35 10.81
C ILE A 37 0.04 2.74 10.93
N GLY A 38 -0.15 3.44 9.81
CA GLY A 38 -0.79 4.75 9.83
C GLY A 38 0.09 5.90 10.28
N ARG A 39 1.41 5.68 10.35
CA ARG A 39 2.33 6.73 10.79
C ARG A 39 2.46 7.84 9.75
N ASN A 40 2.51 7.47 8.47
CA ASN A 40 2.62 8.41 7.38
C ASN A 40 1.49 8.16 6.39
N GLU A 41 1.06 9.23 5.71
CA GLU A 41 0.05 9.10 4.66
C GLU A 41 0.77 9.06 3.32
N PRO A 42 0.31 8.21 2.38
CA PRO A 42 0.92 8.14 1.06
C PRO A 42 0.57 9.37 0.23
N THR A 43 1.45 9.70 -0.72
CA THR A 43 1.16 10.74 -1.70
C THR A 43 0.11 10.21 -2.66
N ILE A 44 -0.48 11.13 -3.45
CA ILE A 44 -1.47 10.75 -4.45
C ILE A 44 -0.84 9.82 -5.51
N GLU A 45 0.42 10.06 -5.87
CA GLU A 45 1.12 9.22 -6.83
C GLU A 45 1.29 7.80 -6.29
N THR A 46 1.60 7.67 -5.00
CA THR A 46 1.73 6.36 -4.38
C THR A 46 0.37 5.64 -4.33
N ILE A 47 -0.69 6.37 -4.03
CA ILE A 47 -2.04 5.81 -4.03
C ILE A 47 -2.40 5.27 -5.41
N ILE A 48 -2.10 6.04 -6.46
CA ILE A 48 -2.36 5.61 -7.84
C ILE A 48 -1.56 4.36 -8.16
N ALA A 49 -0.29 4.32 -7.77
CA ALA A 49 0.57 3.16 -8.02
C ALA A 49 0.05 1.91 -7.31
N ILE A 50 -0.41 2.05 -6.08
CA ILE A 50 -0.98 0.93 -5.33
C ILE A 50 -2.27 0.44 -5.99
N SER A 51 -3.12 1.37 -6.38
CA SER A 51 -4.36 1.05 -7.09
C SER A 51 -4.07 0.26 -8.36
N ASP A 52 -3.10 0.71 -9.14
CA ASP A 52 -2.71 0.03 -10.38
C ASP A 52 -2.13 -1.36 -10.10
N LEU A 53 -1.27 -1.46 -9.09
CA LEU A 53 -0.61 -2.71 -8.77
C LEU A 53 -1.61 -3.80 -8.39
N PHE A 54 -2.56 -3.46 -7.55
CA PHE A 54 -3.54 -4.43 -7.05
C PHE A 54 -4.82 -4.45 -7.87
N LYS A 55 -4.92 -3.60 -8.89
CA LYS A 55 -6.06 -3.56 -9.82
C LYS A 55 -7.38 -3.31 -9.09
N ILE A 56 -7.36 -2.37 -8.15
CA ILE A 56 -8.57 -1.93 -7.45
C ILE A 56 -8.70 -0.42 -7.64
N SER A 57 -9.91 0.10 -7.47
CA SER A 57 -10.14 1.53 -7.60
C SER A 57 -9.53 2.27 -6.41
N ILE A 58 -9.21 3.54 -6.61
CA ILE A 58 -8.74 4.40 -5.52
C ILE A 58 -9.81 4.51 -4.45
N ASP A 59 -11.06 4.60 -4.85
CA ASP A 59 -12.18 4.66 -3.92
C ASP A 59 -12.20 3.44 -2.99
N GLU A 60 -12.03 2.25 -3.57
CA GLU A 60 -12.01 1.01 -2.80
C GLU A 60 -10.80 0.97 -1.87
N LEU A 61 -9.66 1.46 -2.35
CA LEU A 61 -8.43 1.48 -1.57
C LEU A 61 -8.55 2.37 -0.34
N LEU A 62 -9.28 3.47 -0.45
CA LEU A 62 -9.39 4.47 0.62
C LEU A 62 -10.60 4.25 1.53
N LYS A 63 -11.43 3.27 1.23
CA LYS A 63 -12.54 2.92 2.12
C LYS A 63 -12.02 2.18 3.35
#